data_e76b24756052b0444fab0fe5e3fb0ded
#
_entry.id   e76b24756052b0444fab0fe5e3fb0ded
#
_cell.length_a   1.000
_cell.length_b   1.000
_cell.length_c   1.000
_cell.angle_alpha   90.00
_cell.angle_beta   90.00
_cell.angle_gamma   90.00
#
_symmetry.space_group_name_H-M   'P 1'
#
loop_
_entity.id
_entity.type
_entity.pdbx_description
1 polymer ?
#
loop_
_entity_poly.entity_id
_entity_poly.type
_entity_poly.pdbx_seq_one_letter_code
_entity_poly.pdbx_strand_id
1 'polypeptide(L)'
;MNTTVLAPAQWAQMEFALARLGDQRRTQRLVKIATRLAQSPGGTLPQAMPQWGELKAAYRFFSQPKISYEDILRPHWERTQAVCREPGEYLLIEDTTLLDYTGHPAAEGLGIIGDGGRGLCVHSMLALKVSAWDLEQQPETTVVGLFGQQCWSQRPRPKGETRAKRKWRSNRASKRWAEVLKTSVGPSASSHWTYIADREADFYEPIQYCRQRGVDFVIRACQNRRLAGEAVHLWESLEQATVLGQVEVELRSRPGQAARRAVVELRSRRVDLCGPWRPGGWQEDLEGLYVLQVREVDPPPEAEPLDWVLLTSLSCNSLAEARRIIGRYTARWHIEEYHKALKSGAGAEESQLAQAYRLENLLAVLALVAIRLLNTKLLARAFPDQALAPEEVSQQALNLLESKVGKPKEGWTQSTFWIAVARLGGFIGRKSDGMPGWQTIWRGWQRLLWMNEGLETLNQPNERCG
;
A
#
# COMPACT_ATOMS: atom_id res chain seq x y z
N MET A 1 6.59 -1.21 -17.93
CA MET A 1 7.70 -2.16 -17.65
C MET A 1 7.60 -2.59 -16.20
N ASN A 2 7.54 -3.89 -15.95
CA ASN A 2 7.40 -4.38 -14.57
C ASN A 2 8.75 -4.24 -13.84
N THR A 3 8.84 -3.27 -12.94
CA THR A 3 10.09 -2.86 -12.25
C THR A 3 10.59 -3.90 -11.25
N THR A 4 9.77 -4.87 -10.91
CA THR A 4 10.03 -5.89 -9.88
C THR A 4 11.12 -6.86 -10.32
N VAL A 5 11.19 -7.11 -11.61
CA VAL A 5 12.09 -8.06 -12.27
C VAL A 5 13.53 -7.53 -12.41
N LEU A 6 13.71 -6.22 -12.35
CA LEU A 6 15.03 -5.59 -12.53
C LEU A 6 16.00 -5.97 -11.41
N ALA A 7 17.27 -6.13 -11.74
CA ALA A 7 18.32 -6.22 -10.74
C ALA A 7 18.29 -4.99 -9.81
N PRO A 8 18.68 -5.11 -8.52
CA PRO A 8 18.58 -4.00 -7.55
C PRO A 8 19.19 -2.69 -8.01
N ALA A 9 20.31 -2.73 -8.72
CA ALA A 9 20.96 -1.52 -9.26
C ALA A 9 20.16 -0.86 -10.39
N GLN A 10 19.61 -1.65 -11.31
CA GLN A 10 18.78 -1.15 -12.40
C GLN A 10 17.47 -0.56 -11.86
N TRP A 11 16.85 -1.26 -10.90
CA TRP A 11 15.66 -0.77 -10.21
C TRP A 11 15.94 0.57 -9.52
N ALA A 12 17.02 0.67 -8.72
CA ALA A 12 17.36 1.91 -8.02
C ALA A 12 17.65 3.05 -9.00
N GLN A 13 18.32 2.77 -10.11
CA GLN A 13 18.56 3.75 -11.17
C GLN A 13 17.24 4.27 -11.75
N MET A 14 16.31 3.38 -12.06
CA MET A 14 15.02 3.75 -12.63
C MET A 14 14.15 4.54 -11.63
N GLU A 15 14.16 4.17 -10.34
CA GLU A 15 13.34 4.83 -9.33
C GLU A 15 13.85 6.21 -8.95
N PHE A 16 15.19 6.40 -8.85
CA PHE A 16 15.77 7.54 -8.17
C PHE A 16 16.68 8.43 -9.04
N ALA A 17 17.05 8.02 -10.25
CA ALA A 17 18.00 8.80 -11.06
C ALA A 17 17.50 10.20 -11.44
N LEU A 18 16.18 10.40 -11.46
CA LEU A 18 15.55 11.69 -11.77
C LEU A 18 15.26 12.54 -10.52
N ALA A 19 15.68 12.11 -9.32
CA ALA A 19 15.49 12.88 -8.09
C ALA A 19 16.30 14.19 -8.14
N ARG A 20 15.61 15.31 -7.90
CA ARG A 20 16.20 16.66 -7.96
C ARG A 20 16.68 17.10 -6.57
N LEU A 21 17.88 16.64 -6.18
CA LEU A 21 18.44 16.87 -4.84
C LEU A 21 19.43 18.05 -4.80
N GLY A 22 19.42 18.91 -5.82
CA GLY A 22 20.27 20.10 -5.92
C GLY A 22 21.75 19.83 -6.29
N ASP A 23 22.21 18.56 -6.30
CA ASP A 23 23.55 18.13 -6.70
C ASP A 23 23.48 16.70 -7.23
N GLN A 24 24.00 16.48 -8.44
CA GLN A 24 24.00 15.16 -9.09
C GLN A 24 24.71 14.08 -8.25
N ARG A 25 25.76 14.45 -7.50
CA ARG A 25 26.44 13.52 -6.57
C ARG A 25 25.50 12.98 -5.47
N ARG A 26 24.52 13.79 -5.04
CA ARG A 26 23.50 13.35 -4.09
C ARG A 26 22.53 12.34 -4.72
N THR A 27 22.11 12.59 -5.97
CA THR A 27 21.27 11.65 -6.72
C THR A 27 21.99 10.32 -6.95
N GLN A 28 23.27 10.35 -7.36
CA GLN A 28 24.08 9.14 -7.49
C GLN A 28 24.25 8.42 -6.14
N ARG A 29 24.41 9.16 -5.05
CA ARG A 29 24.48 8.58 -3.69
C ARG A 29 23.17 7.92 -3.31
N LEU A 30 22.04 8.55 -3.59
CA LEU A 30 20.71 7.99 -3.36
C LEU A 30 20.52 6.66 -4.10
N VAL A 31 20.89 6.60 -5.39
CA VAL A 31 20.84 5.37 -6.18
C VAL A 31 21.68 4.25 -5.55
N LYS A 32 22.90 4.55 -5.09
CA LYS A 32 23.77 3.57 -4.40
C LYS A 32 23.13 3.07 -3.10
N ILE A 33 22.60 3.98 -2.28
CA ILE A 33 21.92 3.61 -1.02
C ILE A 33 20.70 2.72 -1.31
N ALA A 34 19.87 3.11 -2.28
CA ALA A 34 18.69 2.35 -2.68
C ALA A 34 19.04 0.96 -3.22
N THR A 35 20.13 0.85 -4.00
CA THR A 35 20.67 -0.43 -4.47
C THR A 35 20.99 -1.35 -3.28
N ARG A 36 21.75 -0.85 -2.30
CA ARG A 36 22.15 -1.63 -1.12
C ARG A 36 20.96 -2.05 -0.27
N LEU A 37 20.00 -1.14 -0.04
CA LEU A 37 18.77 -1.47 0.69
C LEU A 37 17.89 -2.45 -0.07
N ALA A 38 17.85 -2.41 -1.41
CA ALA A 38 17.13 -3.39 -2.22
C ALA A 38 17.84 -4.75 -2.30
N GLN A 39 19.15 -4.81 -2.11
CA GLN A 39 19.92 -6.06 -1.99
C GLN A 39 19.72 -6.74 -0.63
N SER A 40 19.55 -5.96 0.43
CA SER A 40 19.37 -6.43 1.80
C SER A 40 18.13 -5.81 2.46
N PRO A 41 16.92 -6.05 1.92
CA PRO A 41 15.72 -5.48 2.49
C PRO A 41 15.43 -6.06 3.88
N GLY A 42 14.89 -5.23 4.77
CA GLY A 42 14.72 -5.57 6.19
C GLY A 42 16.02 -5.51 7.02
N GLY A 43 17.16 -5.32 6.35
CA GLY A 43 18.42 -5.08 7.05
C GLY A 43 18.55 -3.63 7.52
N THR A 44 19.25 -3.43 8.63
CA THR A 44 19.64 -2.09 9.10
C THR A 44 20.65 -1.45 8.14
N LEU A 45 20.84 -0.13 8.21
CA LEU A 45 21.85 0.56 7.40
C LEU A 45 23.25 -0.07 7.53
N PRO A 46 23.75 -0.42 8.73
CA PRO A 46 25.05 -1.12 8.88
C PRO A 46 25.08 -2.49 8.19
N GLN A 47 23.99 -3.25 8.23
CA GLN A 47 23.90 -4.55 7.54
C GLN A 47 23.88 -4.41 6.02
N ALA A 48 23.14 -3.42 5.51
CA ALA A 48 23.07 -3.15 4.07
C ALA A 48 24.37 -2.53 3.51
N MET A 49 25.16 -1.86 4.35
CA MET A 49 26.40 -1.15 3.98
C MET A 49 27.54 -1.52 4.95
N PRO A 50 28.13 -2.71 4.83
CA PRO A 50 29.17 -3.19 5.76
C PRO A 50 30.45 -2.35 5.67
N GLN A 51 30.71 -1.70 4.55
CA GLN A 51 31.88 -0.82 4.39
C GLN A 51 31.65 0.52 5.10
N TRP A 52 32.53 0.87 6.04
CA TRP A 52 32.43 2.09 6.84
C TRP A 52 32.27 3.38 6.01
N GLY A 53 33.00 3.48 4.89
CA GLY A 53 32.91 4.63 4.00
C GLY A 53 31.51 4.83 3.38
N GLU A 54 30.88 3.73 2.94
CA GLU A 54 29.52 3.75 2.39
C GLU A 54 28.48 4.07 3.48
N LEU A 55 28.59 3.44 4.64
CA LEU A 55 27.71 3.67 5.78
C LEU A 55 27.78 5.14 6.25
N LYS A 56 28.98 5.68 6.42
CA LYS A 56 29.19 7.10 6.78
C LYS A 56 28.59 8.05 5.74
N ALA A 57 28.72 7.71 4.46
CA ALA A 57 28.15 8.50 3.37
C ALA A 57 26.61 8.45 3.37
N ALA A 58 26.00 7.30 3.72
CA ALA A 58 24.55 7.17 3.87
C ALA A 58 24.04 8.01 5.06
N TYR A 59 24.66 7.94 6.22
CA TYR A 59 24.31 8.80 7.36
C TYR A 59 24.38 10.28 7.03
N ARG A 60 25.44 10.72 6.31
CA ARG A 60 25.58 12.11 5.84
C ARG A 60 24.49 12.49 4.85
N PHE A 61 24.10 11.56 3.96
CA PHE A 61 23.03 11.79 3.02
C PHE A 61 21.70 12.05 3.73
N PHE A 62 21.27 11.16 4.63
CA PHE A 62 20.01 11.32 5.37
C PHE A 62 20.02 12.51 6.36
N SER A 63 21.20 12.98 6.75
CA SER A 63 21.36 14.16 7.61
C SER A 63 21.35 15.49 6.87
N GLN A 64 21.23 15.47 5.54
CA GLN A 64 21.34 16.69 4.73
C GLN A 64 20.04 17.50 4.78
N PRO A 65 20.02 18.74 5.33
CA PRO A 65 18.79 19.53 5.49
C PRO A 65 18.12 19.94 4.17
N LYS A 66 18.86 19.86 3.06
CA LYS A 66 18.37 20.20 1.71
C LYS A 66 17.70 19.01 0.99
N ILE A 67 17.57 17.88 1.65
CA ILE A 67 16.95 16.69 1.11
C ILE A 67 15.67 16.46 1.91
N SER A 68 14.54 16.41 1.21
CA SER A 68 13.24 16.09 1.81
C SER A 68 12.76 14.71 1.39
N TYR A 69 11.85 14.18 2.18
CA TYR A 69 11.09 12.97 1.90
C TYR A 69 10.43 13.01 0.52
N GLU A 70 9.79 14.13 0.22
CA GLU A 70 9.07 14.36 -1.03
C GLU A 70 10.02 14.41 -2.23
N ASP A 71 11.19 15.03 -2.10
CA ASP A 71 12.17 15.12 -3.20
C ASP A 71 12.72 13.75 -3.60
N ILE A 72 12.84 12.84 -2.63
CA ILE A 72 13.27 11.44 -2.87
C ILE A 72 12.18 10.67 -3.63
N LEU A 73 10.91 10.83 -3.26
CA LEU A 73 9.79 10.06 -3.82
C LEU A 73 9.19 10.67 -5.09
N ARG A 74 9.39 11.95 -5.34
CA ARG A 74 8.76 12.69 -6.45
C ARG A 74 8.89 12.00 -7.82
N PRO A 75 10.05 11.49 -8.25
CA PRO A 75 10.17 10.82 -9.55
C PRO A 75 9.25 9.59 -9.67
N HIS A 76 9.12 8.84 -8.58
CA HIS A 76 8.24 7.69 -8.53
C HIS A 76 6.76 8.09 -8.63
N TRP A 77 6.34 9.10 -7.87
CA TRP A 77 4.97 9.62 -7.91
C TRP A 77 4.60 10.14 -9.29
N GLU A 78 5.47 10.96 -9.89
CA GLU A 78 5.26 11.51 -11.25
C GLU A 78 5.11 10.39 -12.28
N ARG A 79 5.94 9.35 -12.22
CA ARG A 79 5.85 8.19 -13.09
C ARG A 79 4.57 7.39 -12.84
N THR A 80 4.22 7.11 -11.59
CA THR A 80 2.98 6.39 -11.24
C THR A 80 1.75 7.14 -11.73
N GLN A 81 1.69 8.46 -11.52
CA GLN A 81 0.59 9.30 -11.99
C GLN A 81 0.52 9.34 -13.52
N ALA A 82 1.66 9.35 -14.21
CA ALA A 82 1.71 9.29 -15.66
C ALA A 82 1.14 7.97 -16.19
N VAL A 83 1.52 6.83 -15.61
CA VAL A 83 0.97 5.50 -15.97
C VAL A 83 -0.54 5.44 -15.71
N CYS A 84 -1.03 6.00 -14.60
CA CYS A 84 -2.46 6.01 -14.32
C CYS A 84 -3.27 6.85 -15.32
N ARG A 85 -2.64 7.69 -16.14
CA ARG A 85 -3.28 8.44 -17.23
C ARG A 85 -3.28 7.71 -18.57
N GLU A 86 -2.57 6.59 -18.69
CA GLU A 86 -2.69 5.70 -19.83
C GLU A 86 -4.08 5.05 -19.90
N PRO A 87 -4.53 4.58 -21.08
CA PRO A 87 -5.82 3.90 -21.21
C PRO A 87 -5.96 2.73 -20.23
N GLY A 88 -7.09 2.69 -19.50
CA GLY A 88 -7.38 1.60 -18.57
C GLY A 88 -8.14 2.04 -17.32
N GLU A 89 -8.39 1.06 -16.47
CA GLU A 89 -9.04 1.24 -15.17
C GLU A 89 -8.01 1.16 -14.05
N TYR A 90 -8.05 2.13 -13.11
CA TYR A 90 -7.12 2.23 -12.00
C TYR A 90 -7.86 2.40 -10.67
N LEU A 91 -7.40 1.69 -9.66
CA LEU A 91 -7.89 1.80 -8.29
C LEU A 91 -6.85 2.57 -7.47
N LEU A 92 -7.25 3.69 -6.88
CA LEU A 92 -6.41 4.52 -6.03
C LEU A 92 -6.82 4.28 -4.57
N ILE A 93 -6.04 3.45 -3.89
CA ILE A 93 -6.35 2.99 -2.54
C ILE A 93 -5.59 3.83 -1.53
N GLU A 94 -6.31 4.46 -0.60
CA GLU A 94 -5.70 5.34 0.40
C GLU A 94 -5.92 4.80 1.81
N ASP A 95 -4.86 4.87 2.63
CA ASP A 95 -4.91 4.46 4.02
C ASP A 95 -3.72 5.01 4.82
N THR A 96 -3.83 5.02 6.16
CA THR A 96 -2.81 5.48 7.10
C THR A 96 -2.25 4.31 7.89
N THR A 97 -0.93 4.26 8.05
CA THR A 97 -0.29 3.38 9.01
C THR A 97 0.57 4.15 10.01
N LEU A 98 0.74 3.59 11.19
CA LEU A 98 1.59 4.13 12.26
C LEU A 98 2.87 3.30 12.29
N LEU A 99 4.03 3.96 12.26
CA LEU A 99 5.33 3.34 12.49
C LEU A 99 5.73 3.53 13.94
N ASP A 100 5.95 2.45 14.65
CA ASP A 100 6.23 2.47 16.08
C ASP A 100 7.75 2.48 16.34
N TYR A 101 8.20 3.56 16.95
CA TYR A 101 9.57 3.76 17.42
C TYR A 101 9.64 3.93 18.94
N THR A 102 8.65 3.43 19.68
CA THR A 102 8.61 3.52 21.14
C THR A 102 9.84 2.85 21.79
N GLY A 103 10.30 1.74 21.19
CA GLY A 103 11.53 1.05 21.58
C GLY A 103 12.83 1.79 21.25
N HIS A 104 12.77 2.99 20.66
CA HIS A 104 13.93 3.80 20.31
C HIS A 104 13.94 5.14 21.08
N PRO A 105 14.29 5.13 22.38
CA PRO A 105 14.16 6.30 23.27
C PRO A 105 15.04 7.48 22.88
N ALA A 106 16.16 7.23 22.19
CA ALA A 106 17.08 8.27 21.71
C ALA A 106 16.59 9.02 20.47
N ALA A 107 15.48 8.59 19.84
CA ALA A 107 14.96 9.28 18.66
C ALA A 107 14.25 10.58 19.05
N GLU A 108 14.66 11.70 18.45
CA GLU A 108 14.09 13.02 18.66
C GLU A 108 13.12 13.40 17.53
N GLY A 109 12.14 14.25 17.86
CA GLY A 109 11.19 14.78 16.88
C GLY A 109 10.05 13.83 16.50
N LEU A 110 9.97 12.63 17.10
CA LEU A 110 8.86 11.71 16.92
C LEU A 110 7.57 12.25 17.52
N GLY A 111 6.44 11.91 16.92
CA GLY A 111 5.10 12.23 17.38
C GLY A 111 4.51 11.17 18.30
N ILE A 112 3.28 11.42 18.77
CA ILE A 112 2.48 10.43 19.51
C ILE A 112 1.72 9.56 18.51
N ILE A 113 1.76 8.26 18.73
CA ILE A 113 1.00 7.26 17.97
C ILE A 113 0.19 6.37 18.91
N GLY A 114 -0.98 5.87 18.43
CA GLY A 114 -1.82 4.96 19.22
C GLY A 114 -2.11 5.46 20.64
N ASP A 115 -2.04 4.56 21.61
CA ASP A 115 -2.34 4.81 23.01
C ASP A 115 -1.13 5.32 23.82
N GLY A 116 -0.31 6.17 23.21
CA GLY A 116 0.82 6.81 23.90
C GLY A 116 2.20 6.35 23.42
N GLY A 117 2.29 5.54 22.40
CA GLY A 117 3.54 5.22 21.73
C GLY A 117 4.17 6.42 21.01
N ARG A 118 5.43 6.29 20.60
CA ARG A 118 6.19 7.32 19.87
C ARG A 118 6.51 6.85 18.45
N GLY A 119 6.21 7.69 17.45
CA GLY A 119 6.44 7.24 16.08
C GLY A 119 6.11 8.27 15.01
N LEU A 120 5.93 7.76 13.80
CA LEU A 120 5.57 8.51 12.61
C LEU A 120 4.26 7.98 12.03
N CYS A 121 3.45 8.87 11.48
CA CYS A 121 2.30 8.52 10.66
C CYS A 121 2.73 8.49 9.20
N VAL A 122 2.36 7.44 8.46
CA VAL A 122 2.57 7.32 7.02
C VAL A 122 1.21 7.14 6.36
N HIS A 123 0.84 8.09 5.52
CA HIS A 123 -0.41 8.10 4.78
C HIS A 123 -0.11 7.88 3.30
N SER A 124 -0.63 6.81 2.74
CA SER A 124 -0.22 6.29 1.43
C SER A 124 -1.42 6.20 0.50
N MET A 125 -1.22 6.59 -0.77
CA MET A 125 -2.14 6.28 -1.86
C MET A 125 -1.45 5.33 -2.83
N LEU A 126 -1.92 4.07 -2.86
CA LEU A 126 -1.42 3.01 -3.72
C LEU A 126 -2.26 2.93 -5.00
N ALA A 127 -1.61 2.92 -6.16
CA ALA A 127 -2.26 2.76 -7.44
C ALA A 127 -2.18 1.30 -7.93
N LEU A 128 -3.33 0.73 -8.27
CA LEU A 128 -3.45 -0.56 -8.94
C LEU A 128 -4.05 -0.34 -10.34
N LYS A 129 -3.57 -1.11 -11.32
CA LYS A 129 -4.22 -1.23 -12.64
C LYS A 129 -5.07 -2.50 -12.65
N VAL A 130 -6.32 -2.39 -13.09
CA VAL A 130 -7.20 -3.54 -13.33
C VAL A 130 -6.91 -4.06 -14.73
N SER A 131 -6.54 -5.34 -14.84
CA SER A 131 -6.30 -6.01 -16.11
C SER A 131 -7.53 -6.73 -16.65
N ALA A 132 -8.31 -7.32 -15.76
CA ALA A 132 -9.53 -8.04 -16.06
C ALA A 132 -10.47 -8.10 -14.86
N TRP A 133 -11.70 -8.55 -15.09
CA TRP A 133 -12.68 -8.92 -14.07
C TRP A 133 -13.03 -10.39 -14.25
N ASP A 134 -12.96 -11.18 -13.18
CA ASP A 134 -13.37 -12.57 -13.23
C ASP A 134 -14.91 -12.74 -13.28
N LEU A 135 -15.36 -13.98 -13.35
CA LEU A 135 -16.80 -14.31 -13.40
C LEU A 135 -17.57 -13.85 -12.14
N GLU A 136 -16.90 -13.73 -11.02
CA GLU A 136 -17.46 -13.24 -9.74
C GLU A 136 -17.31 -11.72 -9.58
N GLN A 137 -16.85 -11.04 -10.63
CA GLN A 137 -16.59 -9.60 -10.64
C GLN A 137 -15.53 -9.17 -9.62
N GLN A 138 -14.51 -10.03 -9.37
CA GLN A 138 -13.31 -9.63 -8.64
C GLN A 138 -12.27 -9.09 -9.61
N PRO A 139 -11.58 -7.98 -9.28
CA PRO A 139 -10.60 -7.39 -10.18
C PRO A 139 -9.28 -8.16 -10.13
N GLU A 140 -8.79 -8.56 -11.28
CA GLU A 140 -7.38 -8.91 -11.43
C GLU A 140 -6.55 -7.63 -11.48
N THR A 141 -5.62 -7.48 -10.55
CA THR A 141 -4.91 -6.21 -10.39
C THR A 141 -3.41 -6.39 -10.39
N THR A 142 -2.72 -5.37 -10.91
CA THR A 142 -1.26 -5.20 -10.79
C THR A 142 -0.95 -3.88 -10.09
N VAL A 143 0.07 -3.88 -9.22
CA VAL A 143 0.50 -2.66 -8.55
C VAL A 143 1.30 -1.80 -9.51
N VAL A 144 0.83 -0.58 -9.73
CA VAL A 144 1.54 0.46 -10.51
C VAL A 144 2.64 1.10 -9.66
N GLY A 145 2.28 1.52 -8.45
CA GLY A 145 3.19 2.18 -7.52
C GLY A 145 2.46 3.03 -6.49
N LEU A 146 3.21 3.85 -5.76
CA LEU A 146 2.64 4.89 -4.90
C LEU A 146 2.22 6.08 -5.77
N PHE A 147 0.93 6.39 -5.75
CA PHE A 147 0.39 7.57 -6.41
C PHE A 147 0.78 8.85 -5.66
N GLY A 148 0.94 8.74 -4.34
CA GLY A 148 1.42 9.74 -3.41
C GLY A 148 1.59 9.16 -2.02
N GLN A 149 2.40 9.82 -1.20
CA GLN A 149 2.59 9.43 0.20
C GLN A 149 3.01 10.63 1.03
N GLN A 150 2.57 10.67 2.27
CA GLN A 150 2.95 11.69 3.25
C GLN A 150 3.46 11.01 4.52
N CYS A 151 4.50 11.59 5.12
CA CYS A 151 5.03 11.16 6.40
C CYS A 151 5.08 12.36 7.36
N TRP A 152 4.68 12.16 8.63
CA TRP A 152 4.73 13.23 9.62
C TRP A 152 4.76 12.72 11.05
N SER A 153 5.27 13.55 11.95
CA SER A 153 5.17 13.40 13.39
C SER A 153 3.85 14.01 13.91
N GLN A 154 2.99 13.19 14.51
CA GLN A 154 1.73 13.65 15.08
C GLN A 154 1.97 14.43 16.37
N ARG A 155 1.67 15.72 16.40
CA ARG A 155 1.82 16.54 17.61
C ARG A 155 0.75 16.21 18.65
N PRO A 156 1.08 16.29 19.95
CA PRO A 156 0.11 16.13 21.02
C PRO A 156 -1.07 17.10 20.85
N ARG A 157 -2.21 16.68 21.34
CA ARG A 157 -3.38 17.57 21.39
C ARG A 157 -3.10 18.72 22.35
N PRO A 158 -3.31 20.00 21.95
CA PRO A 158 -3.19 21.13 22.85
C PRO A 158 -4.12 20.99 24.06
N LYS A 159 -3.61 21.22 25.26
CA LYS A 159 -4.43 21.20 26.48
C LYS A 159 -5.55 22.25 26.35
N GLY A 160 -6.77 21.88 26.72
CA GLY A 160 -7.95 22.77 26.65
C GLY A 160 -8.51 23.03 25.24
N GLU A 161 -8.04 22.29 24.21
CA GLU A 161 -8.60 22.41 22.86
C GLU A 161 -10.05 21.92 22.85
N THR A 162 -10.99 22.82 22.55
CA THR A 162 -12.42 22.48 22.40
C THR A 162 -12.65 21.68 21.11
N ARG A 163 -13.78 20.94 21.05
CA ARG A 163 -14.20 20.21 19.84
C ARG A 163 -14.31 21.13 18.61
N ALA A 164 -14.80 22.36 18.83
CA ALA A 164 -14.90 23.38 17.78
C ALA A 164 -13.53 23.81 17.25
N LYS A 165 -12.58 24.18 18.13
CA LYS A 165 -11.20 24.53 17.73
C LYS A 165 -10.51 23.38 17.00
N ARG A 166 -10.65 22.13 17.50
CA ARG A 166 -10.11 20.94 16.86
C ARG A 166 -10.63 20.76 15.42
N LYS A 167 -11.92 20.98 15.19
CA LYS A 167 -12.58 20.82 13.88
C LYS A 167 -11.91 21.70 12.81
N TRP A 168 -11.39 22.86 13.19
CA TRP A 168 -10.84 23.85 12.25
C TRP A 168 -9.31 23.88 12.18
N ARG A 169 -8.64 23.07 12.99
CA ARG A 169 -7.18 23.02 12.97
C ARG A 169 -6.67 22.54 11.60
N SER A 170 -5.68 23.26 11.03
CA SER A 170 -5.15 23.01 9.68
C SER A 170 -4.38 21.68 9.57
N ASN A 171 -3.71 21.26 10.64
CA ASN A 171 -2.85 20.06 10.68
C ASN A 171 -3.54 18.80 11.20
N ARG A 172 -4.86 18.66 11.03
CA ARG A 172 -5.58 17.43 11.36
C ARG A 172 -5.20 16.32 10.38
N ALA A 173 -5.01 15.09 10.91
CA ALA A 173 -4.77 13.90 10.09
C ALA A 173 -5.84 13.74 9.00
N SER A 174 -7.13 13.93 9.34
CA SER A 174 -8.23 13.84 8.37
C SER A 174 -8.16 14.79 7.18
N LYS A 175 -7.38 15.88 7.24
CA LYS A 175 -7.19 16.79 6.10
C LYS A 175 -6.20 16.27 5.06
N ARG A 176 -5.53 15.18 5.35
CA ARG A 176 -4.57 14.55 4.43
C ARG A 176 -5.22 13.61 3.43
N TRP A 177 -6.42 13.12 3.76
CA TRP A 177 -7.19 12.25 2.89
C TRP A 177 -7.55 12.96 1.59
N ALA A 178 -7.31 12.29 0.48
CA ALA A 178 -7.50 12.79 -0.87
C ALA A 178 -6.71 14.07 -1.23
N GLU A 179 -5.78 14.55 -0.38
CA GLU A 179 -4.95 15.73 -0.68
C GLU A 179 -4.10 15.50 -1.95
N VAL A 180 -3.65 14.28 -2.16
CA VAL A 180 -2.91 13.89 -3.38
C VAL A 180 -3.80 14.01 -4.62
N LEU A 181 -5.07 13.58 -4.55
CA LEU A 181 -6.04 13.75 -5.64
C LEU A 181 -6.30 15.22 -5.93
N LYS A 182 -6.47 16.03 -4.89
CA LYS A 182 -6.69 17.46 -5.00
C LYS A 182 -5.60 18.16 -5.81
N THR A 183 -4.35 17.75 -5.66
CA THR A 183 -3.19 18.33 -6.35
C THR A 183 -2.84 17.63 -7.67
N SER A 184 -3.40 16.45 -7.95
CA SER A 184 -3.16 15.71 -9.18
C SER A 184 -3.82 16.36 -10.39
N VAL A 185 -3.33 16.02 -11.58
CA VAL A 185 -3.92 16.49 -12.87
C VAL A 185 -5.28 15.86 -13.17
N GLY A 186 -5.58 14.71 -12.54
CA GLY A 186 -6.78 13.92 -12.80
C GLY A 186 -6.60 12.90 -13.94
N PRO A 187 -7.63 12.05 -14.18
CA PRO A 187 -7.61 11.04 -15.23
C PRO A 187 -7.59 11.69 -16.62
N SER A 188 -7.10 10.96 -17.63
CA SER A 188 -7.28 11.30 -19.04
C SER A 188 -8.67 10.87 -19.52
N ALA A 189 -9.06 11.26 -20.73
CA ALA A 189 -10.34 10.85 -21.31
C ALA A 189 -10.46 9.32 -21.53
N SER A 190 -9.34 8.60 -21.57
CA SER A 190 -9.27 7.13 -21.77
C SER A 190 -8.90 6.36 -20.50
N SER A 191 -8.67 7.03 -19.38
CA SER A 191 -8.39 6.39 -18.10
C SER A 191 -9.52 6.60 -17.10
N HIS A 192 -9.87 5.56 -16.35
CA HIS A 192 -10.92 5.59 -15.33
C HIS A 192 -10.29 5.33 -13.97
N TRP A 193 -10.46 6.28 -13.03
CA TRP A 193 -9.93 6.15 -11.69
C TRP A 193 -11.06 5.95 -10.70
N THR A 194 -10.88 5.00 -9.79
CA THR A 194 -11.76 4.82 -8.63
C THR A 194 -10.94 4.99 -7.34
N TYR A 195 -11.27 6.00 -6.56
CA TYR A 195 -10.72 6.22 -5.23
C TYR A 195 -11.37 5.27 -4.22
N ILE A 196 -10.56 4.56 -3.42
CA ILE A 196 -11.03 3.57 -2.47
C ILE A 196 -10.44 3.86 -1.10
N ALA A 197 -11.30 3.97 -0.10
CA ALA A 197 -10.88 4.24 1.26
C ALA A 197 -11.81 3.61 2.30
N ASP A 198 -11.29 3.50 3.52
CA ASP A 198 -12.04 3.00 4.65
C ASP A 198 -12.90 4.09 5.34
N ARG A 199 -13.39 3.76 6.55
CA ARG A 199 -14.23 4.66 7.38
C ARG A 199 -13.56 5.97 7.77
N GLU A 200 -12.22 6.02 7.79
CA GLU A 200 -11.49 7.23 8.17
C GLU A 200 -11.60 8.33 7.11
N ALA A 201 -11.85 7.95 5.84
CA ALA A 201 -12.09 8.89 4.75
C ALA A 201 -13.56 9.32 4.61
N ASP A 202 -14.46 8.83 5.47
CA ASP A 202 -15.90 9.10 5.36
C ASP A 202 -16.26 10.52 5.82
N PHE A 203 -15.84 11.54 5.06
CA PHE A 203 -16.21 12.93 5.24
C PHE A 203 -16.35 13.65 3.88
N TYR A 204 -16.83 14.86 3.89
CA TYR A 204 -17.27 15.58 2.70
C TYR A 204 -16.14 15.86 1.69
N GLU A 205 -14.98 16.28 2.18
CA GLU A 205 -13.89 16.80 1.35
C GLU A 205 -13.31 15.77 0.37
N PRO A 206 -13.00 14.51 0.74
CA PRO A 206 -12.55 13.49 -0.21
C PRO A 206 -13.56 13.24 -1.34
N ILE A 207 -14.86 13.17 -1.01
CA ILE A 207 -15.92 12.96 -1.99
C ILE A 207 -15.98 14.16 -2.97
N GLN A 208 -15.89 15.37 -2.42
CA GLN A 208 -15.88 16.59 -3.24
C GLN A 208 -14.65 16.63 -4.18
N TYR A 209 -13.47 16.26 -3.69
CA TYR A 209 -12.26 16.21 -4.54
C TYR A 209 -12.37 15.18 -5.64
N CYS A 210 -12.92 13.99 -5.35
CA CYS A 210 -13.21 12.99 -6.37
C CYS A 210 -14.10 13.56 -7.46
N ARG A 211 -15.24 14.20 -7.12
CA ARG A 211 -16.14 14.83 -8.08
C ARG A 211 -15.47 15.92 -8.91
N GLN A 212 -14.72 16.82 -8.27
CA GLN A 212 -14.02 17.91 -8.96
C GLN A 212 -12.96 17.41 -9.94
N ARG A 213 -12.41 16.21 -9.73
CA ARG A 213 -11.37 15.60 -10.56
C ARG A 213 -11.91 14.57 -11.56
N GLY A 214 -13.21 14.30 -11.58
CA GLY A 214 -13.80 13.27 -12.43
C GLY A 214 -13.32 11.85 -12.03
N VAL A 215 -13.15 11.62 -10.75
CA VAL A 215 -12.71 10.35 -10.16
C VAL A 215 -13.91 9.71 -9.48
N ASP A 216 -14.20 8.45 -9.80
CA ASP A 216 -15.18 7.67 -9.05
C ASP A 216 -14.66 7.30 -7.67
N PHE A 217 -15.54 6.92 -6.76
CA PHE A 217 -15.11 6.49 -5.43
C PHE A 217 -15.93 5.34 -4.87
N VAL A 218 -15.31 4.59 -3.94
CA VAL A 218 -15.96 3.63 -3.04
C VAL A 218 -15.39 3.86 -1.64
N ILE A 219 -16.18 4.42 -0.75
CA ILE A 219 -15.79 4.74 0.63
C ILE A 219 -16.69 3.99 1.59
N ARG A 220 -16.12 3.33 2.60
CA ARG A 220 -16.92 2.72 3.66
C ARG A 220 -17.53 3.81 4.54
N ALA A 221 -18.86 3.91 4.56
CA ALA A 221 -19.56 4.90 5.36
C ALA A 221 -19.53 4.54 6.86
N CYS A 222 -19.35 5.56 7.69
CA CYS A 222 -19.49 5.48 9.15
C CYS A 222 -20.27 6.66 9.75
N GLN A 223 -20.73 7.59 8.91
CA GLN A 223 -21.48 8.77 9.30
C GLN A 223 -22.95 8.60 8.89
N ASN A 224 -23.89 8.70 9.84
CA ASN A 224 -25.32 8.74 9.53
C ASN A 224 -25.69 10.14 9.03
N ARG A 225 -25.55 10.37 7.71
CA ARG A 225 -25.76 11.67 7.07
C ARG A 225 -27.21 11.93 6.78
N ARG A 226 -27.60 13.22 6.80
CA ARG A 226 -28.88 13.67 6.30
C ARG A 226 -28.94 13.52 4.80
N LEU A 227 -30.06 13.06 4.28
CA LEU A 227 -30.37 13.00 2.86
C LEU A 227 -30.98 14.33 2.41
N ALA A 228 -30.61 14.81 1.23
CA ALA A 228 -31.17 16.00 0.63
C ALA A 228 -32.58 15.71 0.14
N GLY A 229 -33.53 16.59 0.47
CA GLY A 229 -34.93 16.42 0.09
C GLY A 229 -35.70 15.35 0.87
N GLU A 230 -35.09 14.69 1.85
CA GLU A 230 -35.74 13.64 2.65
C GLU A 230 -35.66 13.96 4.16
N ALA A 231 -36.64 13.47 4.92
CA ALA A 231 -36.66 13.61 6.38
C ALA A 231 -35.80 12.57 7.12
N VAL A 232 -35.31 11.57 6.40
CA VAL A 232 -34.53 10.43 6.96
C VAL A 232 -33.04 10.63 6.79
N HIS A 233 -32.25 9.89 7.55
CA HIS A 233 -30.79 9.81 7.42
C HIS A 233 -30.37 8.55 6.65
N LEU A 234 -29.08 8.44 6.38
CA LEU A 234 -28.51 7.40 5.53
C LEU A 234 -28.83 5.98 6.03
N TRP A 235 -28.75 5.73 7.36
CA TRP A 235 -29.01 4.39 7.90
C TRP A 235 -30.48 4.00 7.80
N GLU A 236 -31.40 4.89 8.13
CA GLU A 236 -32.82 4.65 8.03
C GLU A 236 -33.25 4.43 6.56
N SER A 237 -32.56 5.06 5.63
CA SER A 237 -32.83 4.90 4.20
C SER A 237 -32.50 3.52 3.65
N LEU A 238 -31.63 2.75 4.32
CA LEU A 238 -31.25 1.40 3.92
C LEU A 238 -32.40 0.39 4.12
N GLU A 239 -33.35 0.66 5.03
CA GLU A 239 -34.53 -0.17 5.19
C GLU A 239 -35.43 -0.16 3.93
N GLN A 240 -35.39 0.93 3.19
CA GLN A 240 -36.12 1.11 1.93
C GLN A 240 -35.28 0.77 0.69
N ALA A 241 -34.04 0.31 0.88
CA ALA A 241 -33.14 -0.01 -0.22
C ALA A 241 -33.59 -1.28 -0.95
N THR A 242 -33.46 -1.27 -2.28
CA THR A 242 -33.79 -2.42 -3.12
C THR A 242 -32.84 -3.59 -2.86
N VAL A 243 -33.38 -4.76 -2.58
CA VAL A 243 -32.61 -6.01 -2.51
C VAL A 243 -32.21 -6.42 -3.92
N LEU A 244 -30.90 -6.48 -4.16
CA LEU A 244 -30.33 -6.89 -5.45
C LEU A 244 -30.09 -8.40 -5.55
N GLY A 245 -29.94 -9.08 -4.40
CA GLY A 245 -29.71 -10.51 -4.30
C GLY A 245 -28.72 -10.87 -3.20
N GLN A 246 -28.29 -12.13 -3.22
CA GLN A 246 -27.29 -12.65 -2.28
C GLN A 246 -26.05 -13.11 -3.03
N VAL A 247 -24.89 -13.00 -2.38
CA VAL A 247 -23.60 -13.47 -2.90
C VAL A 247 -22.79 -14.10 -1.78
N GLU A 248 -21.90 -15.03 -2.14
CA GLU A 248 -20.91 -15.56 -1.22
C GLU A 248 -19.65 -14.69 -1.26
N VAL A 249 -19.10 -14.36 -0.09
CA VAL A 249 -17.86 -13.59 0.05
C VAL A 249 -16.87 -14.33 0.95
N GLU A 250 -15.58 -14.25 0.62
CA GLU A 250 -14.53 -14.79 1.47
C GLU A 250 -14.09 -13.75 2.51
N LEU A 251 -14.29 -14.08 3.77
CA LEU A 251 -13.80 -13.30 4.89
C LEU A 251 -12.44 -13.80 5.32
N ARG A 252 -11.45 -12.93 5.28
CA ARG A 252 -10.06 -13.24 5.69
C ARG A 252 -9.98 -13.38 7.21
N SER A 253 -8.99 -14.15 7.67
CA SER A 253 -8.71 -14.29 9.10
C SER A 253 -8.34 -12.94 9.72
N ARG A 254 -8.84 -12.70 10.92
CA ARG A 254 -8.53 -11.56 11.79
C ARG A 254 -8.14 -12.09 13.18
N PRO A 255 -7.50 -11.28 14.05
CA PRO A 255 -7.26 -11.68 15.42
C PRO A 255 -8.56 -12.17 16.08
N GLY A 256 -8.58 -13.42 16.57
CA GLY A 256 -9.75 -14.06 17.17
C GLY A 256 -10.80 -14.63 16.20
N GLN A 257 -10.62 -14.49 14.88
CA GLN A 257 -11.56 -15.03 13.88
C GLN A 257 -10.80 -15.74 12.75
N ALA A 258 -11.14 -17.00 12.49
CA ALA A 258 -10.64 -17.75 11.34
C ALA A 258 -11.23 -17.22 10.02
N ALA A 259 -10.51 -17.44 8.91
CA ALA A 259 -11.07 -17.19 7.58
C ALA A 259 -12.30 -18.07 7.35
N ARG A 260 -13.34 -17.52 6.73
CA ARG A 260 -14.58 -18.24 6.43
C ARG A 260 -15.28 -17.66 5.21
N ARG A 261 -16.21 -18.41 4.66
CA ARG A 261 -17.16 -17.92 3.67
C ARG A 261 -18.44 -17.45 4.35
N ALA A 262 -19.02 -16.39 3.84
CA ALA A 262 -20.24 -15.81 4.35
C ALA A 262 -21.19 -15.50 3.19
N VAL A 263 -22.46 -15.83 3.35
CA VAL A 263 -23.51 -15.37 2.45
C VAL A 263 -23.94 -13.99 2.89
N VAL A 264 -23.90 -13.02 1.97
CA VAL A 264 -24.31 -11.64 2.24
C VAL A 264 -25.47 -11.23 1.33
N GLU A 265 -26.42 -10.53 1.89
CA GLU A 265 -27.49 -9.86 1.15
C GLU A 265 -26.99 -8.46 0.74
N LEU A 266 -27.26 -8.11 -0.51
CA LEU A 266 -26.89 -6.83 -1.10
C LEU A 266 -28.13 -5.98 -1.29
N ARG A 267 -28.12 -4.79 -0.69
CA ARG A 267 -29.16 -3.77 -0.87
C ARG A 267 -28.57 -2.48 -1.39
N SER A 268 -29.24 -1.88 -2.36
CA SER A 268 -28.75 -0.61 -2.93
C SER A 268 -29.86 0.43 -3.01
N ARG A 269 -29.45 1.67 -2.85
CA ARG A 269 -30.31 2.83 -3.02
C ARG A 269 -29.53 4.01 -3.60
N ARG A 270 -30.13 4.76 -4.53
CA ARG A 270 -29.63 6.07 -4.92
C ARG A 270 -29.95 7.08 -3.83
N VAL A 271 -28.98 7.94 -3.50
CA VAL A 271 -29.07 8.92 -2.42
C VAL A 271 -28.42 10.24 -2.82
N ASP A 272 -28.99 11.34 -2.31
CA ASP A 272 -28.38 12.66 -2.35
C ASP A 272 -28.07 13.09 -0.92
N LEU A 273 -26.82 13.49 -0.65
CA LEU A 273 -26.36 13.82 0.70
C LEU A 273 -26.34 15.33 0.92
N CYS A 274 -26.92 15.80 2.02
CA CYS A 274 -26.82 17.21 2.39
C CYS A 274 -25.38 17.67 2.56
N GLY A 275 -25.04 18.80 1.95
CA GLY A 275 -23.78 19.49 2.18
C GLY A 275 -23.62 19.91 3.64
N PRO A 276 -22.45 19.73 4.26
CA PRO A 276 -22.22 20.14 5.65
C PRO A 276 -22.01 21.65 5.75
N TRP A 277 -22.34 22.22 6.91
CA TRP A 277 -21.91 23.59 7.21
C TRP A 277 -20.39 23.65 7.44
N ARG A 278 -19.74 24.62 6.82
CA ARG A 278 -18.31 24.94 6.96
C ARG A 278 -18.12 26.42 7.24
N PRO A 279 -16.96 26.90 7.71
CA PRO A 279 -16.65 28.33 7.71
C PRO A 279 -16.78 28.89 6.28
N GLY A 280 -17.69 29.83 6.11
CA GLY A 280 -18.07 30.33 4.77
C GLY A 280 -19.47 29.91 4.31
N GLY A 281 -20.17 29.05 5.08
CA GLY A 281 -21.56 28.68 4.83
C GLY A 281 -21.81 27.20 4.58
N TRP A 282 -23.02 26.89 4.16
CA TRP A 282 -23.40 25.55 3.73
C TRP A 282 -22.69 25.18 2.43
N GLN A 283 -22.20 23.96 2.37
CA GLN A 283 -21.62 23.40 1.15
C GLN A 283 -22.73 22.85 0.26
N GLU A 284 -22.41 22.65 -1.01
CA GLU A 284 -23.33 22.05 -1.99
C GLU A 284 -23.68 20.61 -1.60
N ASP A 285 -24.88 20.18 -1.93
CA ASP A 285 -25.31 18.80 -1.76
C ASP A 285 -24.53 17.89 -2.71
N LEU A 286 -24.32 16.64 -2.29
CA LEU A 286 -23.68 15.61 -3.08
C LEU A 286 -24.77 14.74 -3.71
N GLU A 287 -25.13 15.05 -4.95
CA GLU A 287 -26.22 14.38 -5.66
C GLU A 287 -25.75 13.17 -6.48
N GLY A 288 -26.67 12.25 -6.75
CA GLY A 288 -26.49 11.13 -7.67
C GLY A 288 -25.58 10.03 -7.15
N LEU A 289 -25.44 9.90 -5.85
CA LEU A 289 -24.66 8.86 -5.21
C LEU A 289 -25.47 7.57 -5.02
N TYR A 290 -24.78 6.47 -4.80
CA TYR A 290 -25.37 5.20 -4.39
C TYR A 290 -24.80 4.79 -3.03
N VAL A 291 -25.67 4.15 -2.24
CA VAL A 291 -25.27 3.42 -1.05
C VAL A 291 -25.53 1.94 -1.28
N LEU A 292 -24.51 1.11 -1.04
CA LEU A 292 -24.59 -0.34 -1.12
C LEU A 292 -24.38 -0.90 0.29
N GLN A 293 -25.40 -1.56 0.84
CA GLN A 293 -25.26 -2.36 2.06
C GLN A 293 -24.90 -3.80 1.68
N VAL A 294 -23.88 -4.33 2.36
CA VAL A 294 -23.40 -5.71 2.25
C VAL A 294 -23.54 -6.32 3.63
N ARG A 295 -24.64 -7.03 3.89
CA ARG A 295 -24.98 -7.55 5.21
C ARG A 295 -25.00 -9.07 5.22
N GLU A 296 -24.30 -9.66 6.17
CA GLU A 296 -24.26 -11.10 6.33
C GLU A 296 -25.63 -11.66 6.76
N VAL A 297 -26.03 -12.75 6.10
CA VAL A 297 -27.22 -13.52 6.40
C VAL A 297 -26.81 -14.68 7.29
N ASP A 298 -27.53 -14.88 8.39
CA ASP A 298 -27.30 -15.97 9.34
C ASP A 298 -25.85 -16.15 9.81
N PRO A 299 -25.22 -15.08 10.38
CA PRO A 299 -23.86 -15.15 10.86
C PRO A 299 -23.71 -16.18 11.98
N PRO A 300 -22.56 -16.88 12.11
CA PRO A 300 -22.30 -17.76 13.25
C PRO A 300 -22.45 -17.02 14.58
N PRO A 301 -23.01 -17.64 15.64
CA PRO A 301 -23.31 -16.95 16.90
C PRO A 301 -22.14 -16.26 17.59
N GLU A 302 -20.92 -16.78 17.40
CA GLU A 302 -19.69 -16.23 18.01
C GLU A 302 -18.91 -15.32 17.07
N ALA A 303 -19.39 -15.08 15.83
CA ALA A 303 -18.70 -14.23 14.86
C ALA A 303 -19.32 -12.84 14.81
N GLU A 304 -18.47 -11.81 14.75
CA GLU A 304 -18.95 -10.48 14.39
C GLU A 304 -19.49 -10.51 12.95
N PRO A 305 -20.78 -10.19 12.73
CA PRO A 305 -21.37 -10.24 11.40
C PRO A 305 -20.74 -9.20 10.48
N LEU A 306 -20.61 -9.55 9.20
CA LEU A 306 -20.23 -8.57 8.18
C LEU A 306 -21.41 -7.62 7.95
N ASP A 307 -21.17 -6.33 8.16
CA ASP A 307 -22.08 -5.26 7.77
C ASP A 307 -21.26 -4.07 7.24
N TRP A 308 -21.20 -3.96 5.91
CA TRP A 308 -20.57 -2.84 5.23
C TRP A 308 -21.64 -1.96 4.60
N VAL A 309 -21.48 -0.67 4.78
CA VAL A 309 -22.21 0.35 4.03
C VAL A 309 -21.18 1.08 3.17
N LEU A 310 -21.26 0.90 1.86
CA LEU A 310 -20.36 1.49 0.89
C LEU A 310 -21.07 2.65 0.18
N LEU A 311 -20.50 3.86 0.29
CA LEU A 311 -20.94 5.03 -0.44
C LEU A 311 -20.11 5.16 -1.71
N THR A 312 -20.78 5.39 -2.85
CA THR A 312 -20.10 5.42 -4.16
C THR A 312 -20.78 6.35 -5.15
N SER A 313 -20.02 6.85 -6.13
CA SER A 313 -20.51 7.54 -7.33
C SER A 313 -20.86 6.57 -8.46
N LEU A 314 -20.43 5.31 -8.37
CA LEU A 314 -20.71 4.29 -9.38
C LEU A 314 -22.15 3.81 -9.31
N SER A 315 -22.76 3.54 -10.48
CA SER A 315 -24.09 2.95 -10.57
C SER A 315 -24.16 1.61 -9.82
N CYS A 316 -25.26 1.41 -9.09
CA CYS A 316 -25.51 0.20 -8.29
C CYS A 316 -26.99 -0.22 -8.38
N ASN A 317 -27.45 -0.51 -9.59
CA ASN A 317 -28.84 -0.88 -9.88
C ASN A 317 -29.03 -2.40 -10.14
N SER A 318 -27.94 -3.14 -10.23
CA SER A 318 -27.93 -4.58 -10.52
C SER A 318 -26.97 -5.34 -9.61
N LEU A 319 -27.18 -6.65 -9.50
CA LEU A 319 -26.30 -7.54 -8.76
C LEU A 319 -24.86 -7.53 -9.32
N ALA A 320 -24.71 -7.43 -10.64
CA ALA A 320 -23.39 -7.38 -11.28
C ALA A 320 -22.64 -6.08 -10.93
N GLU A 321 -23.32 -4.94 -10.94
CA GLU A 321 -22.73 -3.66 -10.53
C GLU A 321 -22.36 -3.66 -9.04
N ALA A 322 -23.22 -4.20 -8.17
CA ALA A 322 -22.94 -4.35 -6.74
C ALA A 322 -21.71 -5.24 -6.49
N ARG A 323 -21.59 -6.36 -7.19
CA ARG A 323 -20.40 -7.24 -7.12
C ARG A 323 -19.12 -6.50 -7.53
N ARG A 324 -19.17 -5.70 -8.61
CA ARG A 324 -18.01 -4.87 -9.02
C ARG A 324 -17.61 -3.83 -7.98
N ILE A 325 -18.56 -3.21 -7.30
CA ILE A 325 -18.29 -2.28 -6.19
C ILE A 325 -17.62 -3.01 -5.03
N ILE A 326 -18.11 -4.20 -4.66
CA ILE A 326 -17.50 -5.05 -3.63
C ILE A 326 -16.08 -5.45 -4.06
N GLY A 327 -15.88 -5.89 -5.30
CA GLY A 327 -14.57 -6.26 -5.85
C GLY A 327 -13.57 -5.09 -5.75
N ARG A 328 -13.97 -3.88 -6.12
CA ARG A 328 -13.14 -2.68 -5.93
C ARG A 328 -12.80 -2.44 -4.46
N TYR A 329 -13.78 -2.54 -3.57
CA TYR A 329 -13.56 -2.33 -2.14
C TYR A 329 -12.67 -3.39 -1.52
N THR A 330 -12.81 -4.66 -1.90
CA THR A 330 -11.96 -5.75 -1.40
C THR A 330 -10.51 -5.60 -1.86
N ALA A 331 -10.25 -4.98 -3.02
CA ALA A 331 -8.90 -4.63 -3.46
C ALA A 331 -8.17 -3.67 -2.51
N ARG A 332 -8.89 -2.97 -1.61
CA ARG A 332 -8.32 -2.12 -0.56
C ARG A 332 -7.28 -2.86 0.29
N TRP A 333 -7.42 -4.19 0.42
CA TRP A 333 -6.46 -4.99 1.18
C TRP A 333 -5.00 -4.89 0.69
N HIS A 334 -4.78 -4.51 -0.57
CA HIS A 334 -3.41 -4.35 -1.08
C HIS A 334 -2.61 -3.28 -0.34
N ILE A 335 -3.26 -2.25 0.21
CA ILE A 335 -2.55 -1.23 0.98
C ILE A 335 -2.11 -1.74 2.36
N GLU A 336 -2.90 -2.62 2.99
CA GLU A 336 -2.50 -3.29 4.24
C GLU A 336 -1.29 -4.22 4.01
N GLU A 337 -1.25 -4.91 2.87
CA GLU A 337 -0.11 -5.71 2.44
C GLU A 337 1.13 -4.83 2.17
N TYR A 338 0.94 -3.66 1.55
CA TYR A 338 1.99 -2.66 1.37
C TYR A 338 2.51 -2.15 2.72
N HIS A 339 1.63 -1.76 3.63
CA HIS A 339 2.03 -1.30 4.96
C HIS A 339 2.79 -2.37 5.74
N LYS A 340 2.39 -3.63 5.62
CA LYS A 340 3.11 -4.76 6.21
C LYS A 340 4.47 -4.97 5.55
N ALA A 341 4.57 -4.83 4.22
CA ALA A 341 5.84 -4.87 3.49
C ALA A 341 6.77 -3.73 3.93
N LEU A 342 6.24 -2.53 4.17
CA LEU A 342 7.01 -1.39 4.66
C LEU A 342 7.53 -1.62 6.08
N LYS A 343 6.67 -2.01 7.02
CA LYS A 343 7.02 -2.19 8.44
C LYS A 343 8.04 -3.30 8.63
N SER A 344 7.67 -4.50 8.24
CA SER A 344 8.46 -5.70 8.54
C SER A 344 9.33 -6.15 7.36
N GLY A 345 8.89 -5.92 6.11
CA GLY A 345 9.61 -6.35 4.90
C GLY A 345 10.82 -5.49 4.60
N ALA A 346 10.61 -4.19 4.58
CA ALA A 346 11.68 -3.21 4.39
C ALA A 346 12.35 -2.79 5.70
N GLY A 347 11.88 -3.27 6.87
CA GLY A 347 12.48 -3.01 8.17
C GLY A 347 12.34 -1.56 8.63
N ALA A 348 11.23 -0.89 8.27
CA ALA A 348 11.06 0.52 8.60
C ALA A 348 11.12 0.77 10.11
N GLU A 349 10.46 -0.06 10.92
CA GLU A 349 10.41 0.08 12.38
C GLU A 349 11.71 -0.36 13.09
N GLU A 350 12.61 -1.07 12.40
CA GLU A 350 13.95 -1.47 12.90
C GLU A 350 15.01 -0.37 12.71
N SER A 351 14.65 0.72 12.05
CA SER A 351 15.59 1.81 11.73
C SER A 351 15.92 2.65 12.96
N GLN A 352 17.22 2.87 13.22
CA GLN A 352 17.73 3.52 14.44
C GLN A 352 18.38 4.89 14.20
N LEU A 353 17.81 5.71 13.33
CA LEU A 353 18.29 7.09 13.16
C LEU A 353 17.73 7.99 14.27
N ALA A 354 18.61 8.79 14.87
CA ALA A 354 18.30 9.54 16.10
C ALA A 354 17.32 10.72 15.89
N GLN A 355 16.96 11.10 14.67
CA GLN A 355 16.11 12.25 14.40
C GLN A 355 15.01 11.90 13.40
N ALA A 356 13.77 12.33 13.68
CA ALA A 356 12.61 12.01 12.86
C ALA A 356 12.79 12.37 11.37
N TYR A 357 13.31 13.56 11.03
CA TYR A 357 13.51 13.94 9.63
C TYR A 357 14.49 13.01 8.88
N ARG A 358 15.48 12.40 9.59
CA ARG A 358 16.38 11.42 8.99
C ARG A 358 15.68 10.08 8.78
N LEU A 359 14.82 9.68 9.72
CA LEU A 359 13.94 8.53 9.56
C LEU A 359 12.99 8.74 8.38
N GLU A 360 12.36 9.91 8.27
CA GLU A 360 11.49 10.25 7.14
C GLU A 360 12.23 10.11 5.80
N ASN A 361 13.44 10.66 5.67
CA ASN A 361 14.23 10.52 4.45
C ASN A 361 14.62 9.06 4.14
N LEU A 362 14.93 8.26 5.14
CA LEU A 362 15.18 6.82 4.96
C LEU A 362 13.90 6.09 4.55
N LEU A 363 12.78 6.40 5.19
CA LEU A 363 11.47 5.83 4.88
C LEU A 363 11.05 6.07 3.42
N ALA A 364 11.42 7.20 2.83
CA ALA A 364 11.20 7.46 1.41
C ALA A 364 11.84 6.39 0.50
N VAL A 365 13.03 5.91 0.85
CA VAL A 365 13.69 4.82 0.11
C VAL A 365 13.04 3.48 0.44
N LEU A 366 12.78 3.20 1.73
CA LEU A 366 12.17 1.95 2.17
C LEU A 366 10.75 1.78 1.64
N ALA A 367 10.00 2.86 1.40
CA ALA A 367 8.69 2.84 0.78
C ALA A 367 8.72 2.20 -0.62
N LEU A 368 9.73 2.52 -1.43
CA LEU A 368 9.86 1.92 -2.76
C LEU A 368 10.45 0.51 -2.71
N VAL A 369 11.30 0.20 -1.74
CA VAL A 369 11.69 -1.19 -1.44
C VAL A 369 10.45 -2.02 -1.08
N ALA A 370 9.53 -1.50 -0.27
CA ALA A 370 8.28 -2.16 0.08
C ALA A 370 7.36 -2.39 -1.13
N ILE A 371 7.25 -1.43 -2.06
CA ILE A 371 6.54 -1.62 -3.35
C ILE A 371 7.17 -2.76 -4.15
N ARG A 372 8.50 -2.80 -4.24
CA ARG A 372 9.21 -3.89 -4.92
C ARG A 372 8.88 -5.24 -4.31
N LEU A 373 8.86 -5.35 -2.98
CA LEU A 373 8.51 -6.57 -2.25
C LEU A 373 7.06 -7.00 -2.48
N LEU A 374 6.13 -6.05 -2.44
CA LEU A 374 4.73 -6.30 -2.71
C LEU A 374 4.52 -6.83 -4.13
N ASN A 375 5.15 -6.19 -5.12
CA ASN A 375 5.08 -6.61 -6.52
C ASN A 375 5.62 -8.02 -6.72
N THR A 376 6.76 -8.35 -6.12
CA THR A 376 7.34 -9.70 -6.16
C THR A 376 6.36 -10.77 -5.69
N LYS A 377 5.64 -10.51 -4.58
CA LYS A 377 4.63 -11.42 -4.05
C LYS A 377 3.42 -11.57 -4.99
N LEU A 378 2.95 -10.47 -5.56
CA LEU A 378 1.76 -10.48 -6.41
C LEU A 378 2.03 -11.18 -7.74
N LEU A 379 3.21 -11.00 -8.34
CA LEU A 379 3.63 -11.74 -9.54
C LEU A 379 3.63 -13.25 -9.31
N ALA A 380 4.16 -13.70 -8.17
CA ALA A 380 4.16 -15.11 -7.80
C ALA A 380 2.76 -15.73 -7.73
N ARG A 381 1.74 -14.93 -7.46
CA ARG A 381 0.34 -15.36 -7.35
C ARG A 381 -0.46 -15.18 -8.63
N ALA A 382 -0.22 -14.09 -9.36
CA ALA A 382 -0.99 -13.75 -10.55
C ALA A 382 -0.66 -14.63 -11.76
N PHE A 383 0.59 -15.06 -11.88
CA PHE A 383 1.06 -15.86 -13.03
C PHE A 383 1.82 -17.10 -12.57
N PRO A 384 1.17 -18.03 -11.85
CA PRO A 384 1.87 -19.16 -11.20
C PRO A 384 2.61 -20.05 -12.20
N ASP A 385 2.06 -20.26 -13.38
CA ASP A 385 2.59 -21.16 -14.41
C ASP A 385 3.49 -20.44 -15.44
N GLN A 386 3.64 -19.12 -15.32
CA GLN A 386 4.54 -18.38 -16.19
C GLN A 386 5.99 -18.80 -15.94
N ALA A 387 6.71 -19.12 -17.02
CA ALA A 387 8.13 -19.43 -16.95
C ALA A 387 8.91 -18.26 -16.34
N LEU A 388 9.86 -18.55 -15.46
CA LEU A 388 10.75 -17.56 -14.89
C LEU A 388 11.67 -17.01 -15.98
N ALA A 389 11.65 -15.70 -16.21
CA ALA A 389 12.50 -15.09 -17.22
C ALA A 389 13.98 -15.05 -16.75
N PRO A 390 14.96 -15.27 -17.65
CA PRO A 390 16.38 -15.30 -17.30
C PRO A 390 16.89 -14.02 -16.63
N GLU A 391 16.22 -12.88 -16.88
CA GLU A 391 16.58 -11.57 -16.34
C GLU A 391 16.04 -11.37 -14.92
N GLU A 392 15.13 -12.22 -14.46
CA GLU A 392 14.48 -12.11 -13.15
C GLU A 392 15.39 -12.58 -12.01
N VAL A 393 16.15 -13.65 -12.25
CA VAL A 393 17.04 -14.25 -11.24
C VAL A 393 18.32 -14.69 -11.92
N SER A 394 19.47 -14.40 -11.33
CA SER A 394 20.75 -14.84 -11.86
C SER A 394 20.85 -16.38 -11.88
N GLN A 395 21.51 -16.95 -12.89
CA GLN A 395 21.74 -18.40 -12.98
C GLN A 395 22.44 -18.95 -11.74
N GLN A 396 23.35 -18.15 -11.15
CA GLN A 396 24.05 -18.50 -9.90
C GLN A 396 23.08 -18.65 -8.72
N ALA A 397 22.11 -17.73 -8.59
CA ALA A 397 21.07 -17.81 -7.55
C ALA A 397 20.14 -19.02 -7.78
N LEU A 398 19.80 -19.33 -9.02
CA LEU A 398 19.05 -20.54 -9.37
C LEU A 398 19.82 -21.81 -9.00
N ASN A 399 21.11 -21.92 -9.35
CA ASN A 399 21.96 -23.04 -8.99
C ASN A 399 22.07 -23.24 -7.48
N LEU A 400 22.18 -22.15 -6.71
CA LEU A 400 22.14 -22.17 -5.26
C LEU A 400 20.81 -22.70 -4.71
N LEU A 401 19.71 -22.22 -5.26
CA LEU A 401 18.36 -22.64 -4.88
C LEU A 401 18.17 -24.14 -5.19
N GLU A 402 18.57 -24.60 -6.39
CA GLU A 402 18.54 -26.00 -6.79
C GLU A 402 19.36 -26.90 -5.84
N SER A 403 20.52 -26.44 -5.39
CA SER A 403 21.37 -27.20 -4.46
C SER A 403 20.72 -27.40 -3.08
N LYS A 404 19.78 -26.53 -2.69
CA LYS A 404 19.11 -26.57 -1.38
C LYS A 404 17.75 -27.23 -1.39
N VAL A 405 16.96 -27.02 -2.43
CA VAL A 405 15.55 -27.46 -2.47
C VAL A 405 15.23 -28.39 -3.65
N GLY A 406 16.22 -28.67 -4.51
CA GLY A 406 16.07 -29.48 -5.72
C GLY A 406 15.54 -28.68 -6.91
N LYS A 407 15.72 -29.24 -8.11
CA LYS A 407 15.24 -28.67 -9.37
C LYS A 407 13.82 -29.14 -9.67
N PRO A 408 12.87 -28.25 -10.07
CA PRO A 408 11.56 -28.66 -10.51
C PRO A 408 11.65 -29.51 -11.81
N LYS A 409 10.81 -30.54 -11.91
CA LYS A 409 10.82 -31.46 -13.10
C LYS A 409 10.47 -30.75 -14.41
N GLU A 410 9.58 -29.76 -14.34
CA GLU A 410 9.04 -29.03 -15.51
C GLU A 410 9.72 -27.66 -15.71
N GLY A 411 10.85 -27.42 -15.03
CA GLY A 411 11.53 -26.12 -15.06
C GLY A 411 10.99 -25.13 -14.02
N TRP A 412 11.61 -23.96 -14.02
CA TRP A 412 11.23 -22.88 -13.09
C TRP A 412 10.07 -22.06 -13.65
N THR A 413 8.94 -22.05 -12.91
CA THR A 413 7.85 -21.09 -13.08
C THR A 413 7.87 -20.08 -11.93
N GLN A 414 7.10 -19.00 -12.03
CA GLN A 414 6.95 -18.02 -10.95
C GLN A 414 6.52 -18.71 -9.64
N SER A 415 5.53 -19.59 -9.69
CA SER A 415 5.07 -20.32 -8.51
C SER A 415 6.13 -21.25 -7.93
N THR A 416 6.74 -22.11 -8.76
CA THR A 416 7.74 -23.08 -8.28
C THR A 416 8.97 -22.39 -7.70
N PHE A 417 9.39 -21.26 -8.27
CA PHE A 417 10.48 -20.45 -7.76
C PHE A 417 10.17 -19.86 -6.38
N TRP A 418 9.04 -19.17 -6.23
CA TRP A 418 8.70 -18.54 -4.96
C TRP A 418 8.37 -19.55 -3.85
N ILE A 419 7.81 -20.73 -4.19
CA ILE A 419 7.65 -21.82 -3.22
C ILE A 419 9.02 -22.35 -2.79
N ALA A 420 9.97 -22.51 -3.70
CA ALA A 420 11.33 -22.94 -3.38
C ALA A 420 12.06 -21.91 -2.49
N VAL A 421 11.95 -20.63 -2.82
CA VAL A 421 12.44 -19.54 -1.97
C VAL A 421 11.78 -19.58 -0.59
N ALA A 422 10.46 -19.77 -0.51
CA ALA A 422 9.76 -19.88 0.77
C ALA A 422 10.24 -21.07 1.60
N ARG A 423 10.60 -22.19 0.98
CA ARG A 423 11.20 -23.34 1.67
C ARG A 423 12.53 -23.00 2.33
N LEU A 424 13.37 -22.19 1.68
CA LEU A 424 14.56 -21.62 2.35
C LEU A 424 14.18 -20.77 3.56
N GLY A 425 13.02 -20.11 3.53
CA GLY A 425 12.47 -19.31 4.64
C GLY A 425 11.79 -20.10 5.75
N GLY A 426 11.71 -21.44 5.61
CA GLY A 426 11.08 -22.33 6.59
C GLY A 426 9.65 -22.74 6.25
N PHE A 427 9.18 -22.56 4.99
CA PHE A 427 7.90 -23.07 4.53
C PHE A 427 7.95 -24.60 4.38
N ILE A 428 7.05 -25.30 5.06
CA ILE A 428 7.02 -26.77 5.04
C ILE A 428 6.28 -27.28 3.80
N GLY A 429 5.21 -26.58 3.37
CA GLY A 429 4.42 -26.92 2.18
C GLY A 429 3.54 -28.14 2.36
N ARG A 430 2.85 -28.28 3.50
CA ARG A 430 1.84 -29.31 3.73
C ARG A 430 0.62 -29.00 2.85
N LYS A 431 -0.22 -30.01 2.55
CA LYS A 431 -1.44 -29.82 1.76
C LYS A 431 -2.40 -28.78 2.35
N SER A 432 -2.39 -28.61 3.68
CA SER A 432 -3.20 -27.61 4.41
C SER A 432 -2.59 -26.22 4.49
N ASP A 433 -1.32 -26.03 4.12
CA ASP A 433 -0.61 -24.76 4.37
C ASP A 433 -0.97 -23.66 3.33
N GLY A 434 -1.59 -24.04 2.20
CA GLY A 434 -1.87 -23.10 1.11
C GLY A 434 -0.59 -22.49 0.51
N MET A 435 -0.71 -21.32 -0.11
CA MET A 435 0.44 -20.58 -0.64
C MET A 435 1.25 -19.93 0.50
N PRO A 436 2.59 -19.92 0.41
CA PRO A 436 3.44 -19.40 1.47
C PRO A 436 3.14 -17.92 1.75
N GLY A 437 3.11 -17.58 3.04
CA GLY A 437 3.00 -16.20 3.49
C GLY A 437 4.25 -15.38 3.10
N TRP A 438 4.06 -14.09 2.85
CA TRP A 438 5.13 -13.21 2.36
C TRP A 438 6.35 -13.14 3.33
N GLN A 439 6.15 -13.23 4.65
CA GLN A 439 7.26 -13.27 5.62
C GLN A 439 8.18 -14.49 5.41
N THR A 440 7.61 -15.62 5.02
CA THR A 440 8.35 -16.85 4.76
C THR A 440 9.09 -16.76 3.42
N ILE A 441 8.40 -16.27 2.38
CA ILE A 441 9.02 -15.96 1.07
C ILE A 441 10.19 -14.99 1.29
N TRP A 442 9.96 -13.94 2.07
CA TRP A 442 10.95 -12.92 2.35
C TRP A 442 12.20 -13.46 3.06
N ARG A 443 12.03 -14.21 4.15
CA ARG A 443 13.15 -14.85 4.85
C ARG A 443 13.97 -15.75 3.93
N GLY A 444 13.29 -16.49 3.06
CA GLY A 444 13.95 -17.33 2.07
C GLY A 444 14.72 -16.52 1.03
N TRP A 445 14.13 -15.42 0.55
CA TRP A 445 14.77 -14.53 -0.40
C TRP A 445 16.04 -13.89 0.19
N GLN A 446 15.99 -13.38 1.42
CA GLN A 446 17.18 -12.87 2.11
C GLN A 446 18.29 -13.92 2.20
N ARG A 447 17.94 -15.17 2.58
CA ARG A 447 18.92 -16.27 2.65
C ARG A 447 19.56 -16.56 1.31
N LEU A 448 18.76 -16.57 0.24
CA LEU A 448 19.26 -16.77 -1.12
C LEU A 448 20.23 -15.67 -1.55
N LEU A 449 19.88 -14.40 -1.27
CA LEU A 449 20.73 -13.26 -1.55
C LEU A 449 22.06 -13.32 -0.80
N TRP A 450 22.06 -13.65 0.49
CA TRP A 450 23.29 -13.79 1.28
C TRP A 450 24.18 -14.93 0.79
N MET A 451 23.59 -16.07 0.41
CA MET A 451 24.36 -17.17 -0.18
C MET A 451 24.98 -16.75 -1.52
N ASN A 452 24.25 -16.02 -2.35
CA ASN A 452 24.75 -15.52 -3.61
C ASN A 452 25.90 -14.52 -3.44
N GLU A 453 25.78 -13.58 -2.49
CA GLU A 453 26.81 -12.61 -2.14
C GLU A 453 28.08 -13.30 -1.59
N GLY A 454 27.91 -14.33 -0.76
CA GLY A 454 29.02 -15.12 -0.25
C GLY A 454 29.81 -15.82 -1.37
N LEU A 455 29.14 -16.37 -2.38
CA LEU A 455 29.80 -16.98 -3.54
C LEU A 455 30.48 -15.94 -4.44
N GLU A 456 29.86 -14.79 -4.66
CA GLU A 456 30.47 -13.70 -5.41
C GLU A 456 31.76 -13.20 -4.74
N THR A 457 31.76 -13.12 -3.41
CA THR A 457 32.94 -12.75 -2.62
C THR A 457 34.07 -13.77 -2.75
N LEU A 458 33.76 -15.07 -2.75
CA LEU A 458 34.72 -16.16 -2.91
C LEU A 458 35.32 -16.22 -4.33
N ASN A 459 34.51 -15.84 -5.34
CA ASN A 459 34.92 -15.86 -6.75
C ASN A 459 35.66 -14.57 -7.20
N GLN A 460 35.70 -13.52 -6.37
CA GLN A 460 36.52 -12.36 -6.67
C GLN A 460 38.01 -12.72 -6.53
N PRO A 461 38.83 -12.51 -7.55
CA PRO A 461 40.27 -12.71 -7.40
C PRO A 461 40.77 -11.81 -6.27
N ASN A 462 41.55 -12.41 -5.35
CA ASN A 462 42.23 -11.69 -4.26
C ASN A 462 43.15 -10.65 -4.88
N GLU A 463 42.65 -9.43 -5.15
CA GLU A 463 43.51 -8.27 -5.29
C GLU A 463 44.10 -7.99 -3.89
N ARG A 464 45.23 -8.61 -3.61
CA ARG A 464 46.08 -8.26 -2.47
C ARG A 464 46.42 -6.79 -2.65
N CYS A 465 45.94 -5.96 -1.74
CA CYS A 465 46.44 -4.63 -1.56
C CYS A 465 47.96 -4.74 -1.34
N GLY A 466 48.72 -4.31 -2.33
CA GLY A 466 50.13 -3.98 -2.17
C GLY A 466 50.28 -2.62 -1.50
#